data_a8500f98571874f38158db479eb66c17
#
_entry.id   a8500f98571874f38158db479eb66c17
#
_cell.length_a   1.000
_cell.length_b   1.000
_cell.length_c   1.000
_cell.angle_alpha   90.00
_cell.angle_beta   90.00
_cell.angle_gamma   90.00
#
_symmetry.space_group_name_H-M   'P 1'
#
loop_
_entity.id
_entity.type
_entity.pdbx_description
1 polymer ?
#
loop_
_entity_poly.entity_id
_entity_poly.type
_entity_poly.pdbx_seq_one_letter_code
_entity_poly.pdbx_strand_id
1 'polypeptide(L)'
;LALGGLTHGVTPLQMAAAYSMIANNGVYNSPVFYTKVEDSSGELVIESKQTTERVMSEQNAYVMKSLLKQPVEGDHGTATSCKISGIDVGAKTGTTNDNKDRWLCGMTPYYTAATWYGYDDNAVVNGSGNYAAKVWNAVMKKVHEGKASATFTEPSGIVHVTICRKSGCKATESCSDTYSEVFAESAVPKDCEGHSLKVCTESGKLATEYCPSTQYVGYVPEKERNPSWKTTGYSSSVPSETCTIHTGPTNKTSPTDGVDIDISNDVVVPNVVGKTEAEAKSALKTLKVTVKYKSDSSKENGIVLSQSLSSGEVVSKDTKITITVNKVANKNNPDGDNNTTKPDDNVKPDPNPEPDNGDGDEEEIQ
;
A
#
# COMPACT_ATOMS: atom_id res chain seq x y z
N LEU A 1 13.63 -12.34 -19.37
CA LEU A 1 12.37 -13.00 -18.99
C LEU A 1 11.26 -11.98 -18.71
N ALA A 2 11.54 -10.93 -17.91
CA ALA A 2 10.54 -9.92 -17.53
C ALA A 2 9.92 -9.17 -18.73
N LEU A 3 10.64 -9.04 -19.82
CA LEU A 3 10.16 -8.43 -21.06
C LEU A 3 9.68 -9.46 -22.11
N GLY A 4 9.56 -10.73 -21.72
CA GLY A 4 9.02 -11.80 -22.58
C GLY A 4 10.04 -12.51 -23.48
N GLY A 5 11.33 -12.18 -23.40
CA GLY A 5 12.39 -12.89 -24.11
C GLY A 5 12.64 -14.27 -23.52
N LEU A 6 12.15 -15.30 -24.16
CA LEU A 6 12.30 -16.72 -23.77
C LEU A 6 13.19 -17.46 -24.77
N THR A 7 14.11 -18.30 -24.28
CA THR A 7 15.05 -19.06 -25.14
C THR A 7 14.32 -20.00 -26.10
N HIS A 8 13.27 -20.67 -25.64
CA HIS A 8 12.49 -21.64 -26.45
C HIS A 8 11.07 -21.18 -26.75
N GLY A 9 10.71 -19.93 -26.36
CA GLY A 9 9.36 -19.40 -26.53
C GLY A 9 8.32 -20.13 -25.68
N VAL A 10 7.04 -19.91 -26.03
CA VAL A 10 5.87 -20.55 -25.44
C VAL A 10 4.84 -20.83 -26.55
N THR A 11 4.02 -21.84 -26.35
CA THR A 11 2.93 -22.15 -27.30
C THR A 11 1.68 -21.32 -26.97
N PRO A 12 0.79 -21.08 -27.95
CA PRO A 12 -0.52 -20.48 -27.71
C PRO A 12 -1.34 -21.21 -26.64
N LEU A 13 -1.23 -22.54 -26.57
CA LEU A 13 -1.91 -23.34 -25.55
C LEU A 13 -1.41 -23.01 -24.13
N GLN A 14 -0.10 -22.92 -23.95
CA GLN A 14 0.49 -22.55 -22.66
C GLN A 14 0.07 -21.14 -22.23
N MET A 15 0.03 -20.19 -23.17
CA MET A 15 -0.44 -18.83 -22.89
C MET A 15 -1.93 -18.80 -22.57
N ALA A 16 -2.77 -19.54 -23.30
CA ALA A 16 -4.18 -19.64 -22.98
C ALA A 16 -4.41 -20.24 -21.59
N ALA A 17 -3.67 -21.28 -21.23
CA ALA A 17 -3.73 -21.89 -19.91
C ALA A 17 -3.27 -20.93 -18.79
N ALA A 18 -2.21 -20.14 -19.01
CA ALA A 18 -1.75 -19.14 -18.07
C ALA A 18 -2.77 -18.02 -17.85
N TYR A 19 -3.40 -17.52 -18.92
CA TYR A 19 -4.47 -16.52 -18.80
C TYR A 19 -5.76 -17.12 -18.21
N SER A 20 -6.04 -18.40 -18.49
CA SER A 20 -7.15 -19.12 -17.87
C SER A 20 -7.00 -19.21 -16.34
N MET A 21 -5.80 -19.42 -15.84
CA MET A 21 -5.52 -19.41 -14.41
C MET A 21 -5.89 -18.06 -13.76
N ILE A 22 -5.56 -16.94 -14.42
CA ILE A 22 -5.94 -15.60 -13.93
C ILE A 22 -7.46 -15.43 -13.96
N ALA A 23 -8.11 -15.82 -15.08
CA ALA A 23 -9.56 -15.78 -15.22
C ALA A 23 -10.27 -16.62 -14.15
N ASN A 24 -9.70 -17.78 -13.80
CA ASN A 24 -10.19 -18.74 -12.83
C ASN A 24 -9.69 -18.45 -11.39
N ASN A 25 -9.61 -17.18 -11.02
CA ASN A 25 -9.27 -16.73 -9.65
C ASN A 25 -7.99 -17.35 -9.08
N GLY A 26 -6.96 -17.52 -9.92
CA GLY A 26 -5.65 -18.01 -9.52
C GLY A 26 -5.52 -19.53 -9.45
N VAL A 27 -6.51 -20.26 -9.96
CA VAL A 27 -6.48 -21.74 -10.04
C VAL A 27 -6.12 -22.16 -11.46
N TYR A 28 -4.98 -22.82 -11.60
CA TYR A 28 -4.54 -23.44 -12.84
C TYR A 28 -5.25 -24.78 -13.04
N ASN A 29 -5.79 -25.00 -14.23
CA ASN A 29 -6.29 -26.27 -14.69
C ASN A 29 -5.46 -26.69 -15.91
N SER A 30 -4.91 -27.92 -15.88
CA SER A 30 -4.18 -28.43 -17.04
C SER A 30 -5.10 -28.54 -18.27
N PRO A 31 -4.65 -28.10 -19.46
CA PRO A 31 -5.42 -28.27 -20.69
C PRO A 31 -5.72 -29.74 -20.95
N VAL A 32 -6.95 -30.02 -21.40
CA VAL A 32 -7.37 -31.35 -21.85
C VAL A 32 -7.94 -31.27 -23.25
N PHE A 33 -7.63 -32.26 -24.10
CA PHE A 33 -8.13 -32.33 -25.47
C PHE A 33 -9.26 -33.34 -25.63
N TYR A 34 -9.38 -34.27 -24.67
CA TYR A 34 -10.43 -35.26 -24.58
C TYR A 34 -10.73 -35.55 -23.11
N THR A 35 -11.92 -35.96 -22.81
CA THR A 35 -12.31 -36.41 -21.47
C THR A 35 -12.15 -37.92 -21.35
N LYS A 36 -12.62 -38.66 -22.35
CA LYS A 36 -12.48 -40.11 -22.44
C LYS A 36 -12.42 -40.54 -23.90
N VAL A 37 -11.79 -41.68 -24.14
CA VAL A 37 -11.81 -42.39 -25.41
C VAL A 37 -12.38 -43.77 -25.12
N GLU A 38 -13.42 -44.15 -25.87
CA GLU A 38 -14.06 -45.44 -25.80
C GLU A 38 -13.85 -46.18 -27.14
N ASP A 39 -13.74 -47.48 -27.10
CA ASP A 39 -13.68 -48.29 -28.30
C ASP A 39 -15.08 -48.47 -28.95
N SER A 40 -15.16 -49.25 -30.04
CA SER A 40 -16.41 -49.50 -30.76
C SER A 40 -17.44 -50.30 -29.95
N SER A 41 -17.04 -50.95 -28.86
CA SER A 41 -17.92 -51.66 -27.92
C SER A 41 -18.40 -50.80 -26.76
N GLY A 42 -17.87 -49.55 -26.61
CA GLY A 42 -18.14 -48.66 -25.52
C GLY A 42 -17.25 -48.89 -24.30
N GLU A 43 -16.19 -49.71 -24.43
CA GLU A 43 -15.24 -49.93 -23.37
C GLU A 43 -14.25 -48.74 -23.26
N LEU A 44 -13.97 -48.30 -22.02
CA LEU A 44 -13.08 -47.17 -21.76
C LEU A 44 -11.63 -47.55 -22.07
N VAL A 45 -11.04 -46.88 -23.08
CA VAL A 45 -9.64 -47.07 -23.49
C VAL A 45 -8.71 -46.11 -22.78
N ILE A 46 -9.07 -44.84 -22.74
CA ILE A 46 -8.27 -43.77 -22.08
C ILE A 46 -9.20 -42.77 -21.42
N GLU A 47 -8.88 -42.37 -20.23
CA GLU A 47 -9.50 -41.25 -19.52
C GLU A 47 -8.47 -40.14 -19.25
N SER A 48 -8.83 -38.93 -19.58
CA SER A 48 -7.98 -37.76 -19.27
C SER A 48 -8.20 -37.32 -17.82
N LYS A 49 -7.11 -37.17 -17.08
CA LYS A 49 -7.15 -36.60 -15.74
C LYS A 49 -6.64 -35.17 -15.75
N GLN A 50 -7.55 -34.21 -15.58
CA GLN A 50 -7.17 -32.82 -15.42
C GLN A 50 -6.55 -32.63 -14.07
N THR A 51 -5.37 -31.98 -14.02
CA THR A 51 -4.75 -31.53 -12.76
C THR A 51 -5.18 -30.10 -12.46
N THR A 52 -5.41 -29.83 -11.20
CA THR A 52 -5.83 -28.50 -10.70
C THR A 52 -4.91 -28.07 -9.58
N GLU A 53 -4.41 -26.84 -9.64
CA GLU A 53 -3.49 -26.28 -8.67
C GLU A 53 -3.78 -24.80 -8.43
N ARG A 54 -3.79 -24.35 -7.17
CA ARG A 54 -3.83 -22.92 -6.85
C ARG A 54 -2.43 -22.33 -6.97
N VAL A 55 -2.22 -21.44 -7.94
CA VAL A 55 -0.93 -20.82 -8.24
C VAL A 55 -0.83 -19.41 -7.62
N MET A 56 -1.95 -18.71 -7.51
CA MET A 56 -1.99 -17.38 -6.86
C MET A 56 -3.28 -17.19 -6.05
N SER A 57 -3.29 -16.20 -5.18
CA SER A 57 -4.49 -15.84 -4.43
C SER A 57 -5.58 -15.26 -5.35
N GLU A 58 -6.83 -15.33 -4.91
CA GLU A 58 -7.96 -14.73 -5.64
C GLU A 58 -7.81 -13.22 -5.78
N GLN A 59 -7.29 -12.57 -4.74
CA GLN A 59 -7.02 -11.13 -4.73
C GLN A 59 -5.98 -10.76 -5.79
N ASN A 60 -4.86 -11.48 -5.87
CA ASN A 60 -3.83 -11.23 -6.86
C ASN A 60 -4.34 -11.48 -8.30
N ALA A 61 -5.16 -12.52 -8.48
CA ALA A 61 -5.80 -12.80 -9.75
C ALA A 61 -6.76 -11.66 -10.16
N TYR A 62 -7.52 -11.12 -9.20
CA TYR A 62 -8.43 -10.00 -9.47
C TYR A 62 -7.68 -8.70 -9.80
N VAL A 63 -6.63 -8.35 -9.04
CA VAL A 63 -5.76 -7.21 -9.36
C VAL A 63 -5.17 -7.37 -10.77
N MET A 64 -4.72 -8.58 -11.13
CA MET A 64 -4.22 -8.83 -12.48
C MET A 64 -5.31 -8.68 -13.56
N LYS A 65 -6.55 -9.11 -13.30
CA LYS A 65 -7.70 -8.86 -14.20
C LYS A 65 -7.92 -7.35 -14.39
N SER A 66 -7.90 -6.57 -13.31
CA SER A 66 -8.04 -5.10 -13.37
C SER A 66 -6.94 -4.48 -14.22
N LEU A 67 -5.68 -4.87 -14.02
CA LEU A 67 -4.56 -4.39 -14.83
C LEU A 67 -4.70 -4.76 -16.31
N LEU A 68 -5.20 -5.97 -16.64
CA LEU A 68 -5.39 -6.44 -18.00
C LEU A 68 -6.62 -5.83 -18.69
N LYS A 69 -7.55 -5.21 -17.96
CA LYS A 69 -8.63 -4.40 -18.54
C LYS A 69 -8.09 -3.09 -19.14
N GLN A 70 -7.04 -2.49 -18.57
CA GLN A 70 -6.51 -1.21 -19.02
C GLN A 70 -6.07 -1.17 -20.49
N PRO A 71 -5.39 -2.19 -21.06
CA PRO A 71 -5.09 -2.23 -22.50
C PRO A 71 -6.33 -2.24 -23.40
N VAL A 72 -7.48 -2.68 -22.88
CA VAL A 72 -8.76 -2.77 -23.63
C VAL A 72 -9.61 -1.52 -23.43
N GLU A 73 -9.67 -0.98 -22.23
CA GLU A 73 -10.59 0.09 -21.84
C GLU A 73 -9.94 1.49 -21.80
N GLY A 74 -8.63 1.56 -21.49
CA GLY A 74 -7.92 2.83 -21.33
C GLY A 74 -7.74 3.60 -22.61
N ASP A 75 -7.63 4.93 -22.51
CA ASP A 75 -7.53 5.86 -23.65
C ASP A 75 -6.32 5.60 -24.57
N HIS A 76 -5.25 5.04 -24.02
CA HIS A 76 -4.03 4.66 -24.75
C HIS A 76 -3.87 3.13 -24.83
N GLY A 77 -4.95 2.40 -24.70
CA GLY A 77 -4.95 0.94 -24.72
C GLY A 77 -4.50 0.35 -26.06
N THR A 78 -3.64 -0.67 -26.00
CA THR A 78 -3.12 -1.35 -27.20
C THR A 78 -4.04 -2.46 -27.72
N ALA A 79 -5.12 -2.78 -27.00
CA ALA A 79 -6.09 -3.83 -27.32
C ALA A 79 -7.54 -3.32 -27.35
N THR A 80 -7.76 -2.03 -27.61
CA THR A 80 -9.10 -1.39 -27.58
C THR A 80 -10.08 -2.01 -28.58
N SER A 81 -9.59 -2.61 -29.67
CA SER A 81 -10.40 -3.33 -30.64
C SER A 81 -11.01 -4.63 -30.08
N CYS A 82 -10.51 -5.13 -28.94
CA CYS A 82 -10.95 -6.37 -28.32
C CYS A 82 -12.15 -6.18 -27.38
N LYS A 83 -12.70 -4.97 -27.25
CA LYS A 83 -13.93 -4.71 -26.48
C LYS A 83 -15.09 -5.59 -26.96
N ILE A 84 -15.81 -6.16 -26.01
CA ILE A 84 -17.06 -6.90 -26.24
C ILE A 84 -18.14 -6.21 -25.41
N SER A 85 -19.23 -5.80 -26.07
CA SER A 85 -20.29 -5.06 -25.40
C SER A 85 -20.91 -5.83 -24.25
N GLY A 86 -20.95 -5.22 -23.05
CA GLY A 86 -21.54 -5.80 -21.85
C GLY A 86 -20.71 -6.90 -21.19
N ILE A 87 -19.49 -7.17 -21.66
CA ILE A 87 -18.63 -8.23 -21.12
C ILE A 87 -17.25 -7.67 -20.81
N ASP A 88 -16.77 -7.89 -19.60
CA ASP A 88 -15.41 -7.53 -19.21
C ASP A 88 -14.39 -8.31 -20.05
N VAL A 89 -13.38 -7.59 -20.54
CA VAL A 89 -12.27 -8.17 -21.28
C VAL A 89 -10.95 -7.73 -20.66
N GLY A 90 -10.16 -8.69 -20.23
CA GLY A 90 -8.76 -8.49 -19.88
C GLY A 90 -7.86 -9.03 -21.00
N ALA A 91 -7.01 -8.18 -21.60
CA ALA A 91 -6.17 -8.62 -22.71
C ALA A 91 -4.84 -7.87 -22.76
N LYS A 92 -3.82 -8.50 -23.38
CA LYS A 92 -2.51 -7.88 -23.61
C LYS A 92 -1.96 -8.28 -24.96
N THR A 93 -1.48 -7.28 -25.70
CA THR A 93 -0.74 -7.47 -26.95
C THR A 93 0.72 -7.81 -26.67
N GLY A 94 1.33 -8.59 -27.54
CA GLY A 94 2.77 -8.84 -27.57
C GLY A 94 3.32 -8.58 -28.99
N THR A 95 4.53 -8.05 -29.04
CA THR A 95 5.28 -7.86 -30.28
C THR A 95 6.76 -8.00 -29.96
N THR A 96 7.47 -8.87 -30.67
CA THR A 96 8.94 -8.97 -30.54
C THR A 96 9.61 -7.76 -31.15
N ASN A 97 10.82 -7.41 -30.66
CA ASN A 97 11.58 -6.23 -31.08
C ASN A 97 11.78 -6.17 -32.60
N ASP A 98 12.03 -7.30 -33.25
CA ASP A 98 12.25 -7.40 -34.68
C ASP A 98 10.95 -7.61 -35.48
N ASN A 99 9.79 -7.45 -34.86
CA ASN A 99 8.48 -7.69 -35.45
C ASN A 99 8.28 -9.11 -36.06
N LYS A 100 8.85 -10.11 -35.46
CA LYS A 100 8.74 -11.50 -35.91
C LYS A 100 7.48 -12.18 -35.38
N ASP A 101 7.02 -11.75 -34.20
CA ASP A 101 5.84 -12.29 -33.52
C ASP A 101 4.85 -11.20 -33.17
N ARG A 102 3.60 -11.49 -33.37
CA ARG A 102 2.45 -10.72 -32.92
C ARG A 102 1.59 -11.62 -32.05
N TRP A 103 1.33 -11.17 -30.83
CA TRP A 103 0.51 -11.89 -29.88
C TRP A 103 -0.69 -11.07 -29.44
N LEU A 104 -1.77 -11.77 -29.13
CA LEU A 104 -2.80 -11.34 -28.23
C LEU A 104 -3.20 -12.48 -27.32
N CYS A 105 -3.12 -12.29 -26.03
CA CYS A 105 -3.68 -13.15 -25.01
C CYS A 105 -4.75 -12.38 -24.25
N GLY A 106 -5.91 -12.98 -24.04
CA GLY A 106 -7.01 -12.32 -23.38
C GLY A 106 -8.02 -13.29 -22.81
N MET A 107 -8.82 -12.77 -21.89
CA MET A 107 -9.83 -13.51 -21.14
C MET A 107 -11.10 -12.67 -20.96
N THR A 108 -12.19 -13.35 -20.78
CA THR A 108 -13.47 -12.83 -20.33
C THR A 108 -13.94 -13.67 -19.14
N PRO A 109 -15.07 -13.36 -18.48
CA PRO A 109 -15.68 -14.25 -17.51
C PRO A 109 -16.10 -15.61 -18.06
N TYR A 110 -16.20 -15.74 -19.39
CA TYR A 110 -16.64 -16.96 -20.06
C TYR A 110 -15.51 -17.79 -20.66
N TYR A 111 -14.57 -17.13 -21.34
CA TYR A 111 -13.56 -17.79 -22.18
C TYR A 111 -12.21 -17.12 -22.11
N THR A 112 -11.19 -17.91 -22.36
CA THR A 112 -9.81 -17.45 -22.51
C THR A 112 -9.29 -17.89 -23.88
N ALA A 113 -8.56 -17.01 -24.57
CA ALA A 113 -7.92 -17.31 -25.83
C ALA A 113 -6.56 -16.65 -25.95
N ALA A 114 -5.63 -17.33 -26.60
CA ALA A 114 -4.34 -16.81 -27.01
C ALA A 114 -4.17 -17.00 -28.51
N THR A 115 -3.72 -15.96 -29.18
CA THR A 115 -3.49 -15.94 -30.62
C THR A 115 -2.08 -15.49 -30.90
N TRP A 116 -1.38 -16.26 -31.71
CA TRP A 116 -0.08 -15.91 -32.24
C TRP A 116 -0.19 -15.74 -33.75
N TYR A 117 0.57 -14.80 -34.28
CA TYR A 117 0.70 -14.54 -35.72
C TYR A 117 2.19 -14.29 -36.02
N GLY A 118 2.77 -15.13 -36.85
CA GLY A 118 4.17 -15.11 -37.20
C GLY A 118 4.48 -16.15 -38.26
N TYR A 119 5.76 -16.39 -38.54
CA TYR A 119 6.25 -17.39 -39.47
C TYR A 119 7.07 -18.44 -38.71
N ASP A 120 6.96 -19.70 -39.14
CA ASP A 120 7.69 -20.82 -38.51
C ASP A 120 9.22 -20.69 -38.67
N ASP A 121 9.66 -20.04 -39.74
CA ASP A 121 11.06 -19.74 -40.03
C ASP A 121 11.55 -18.46 -39.33
N ASN A 122 10.72 -17.91 -38.46
CA ASN A 122 11.02 -16.67 -37.70
C ASN A 122 11.28 -15.44 -38.60
N ALA A 123 10.66 -15.39 -39.77
CA ALA A 123 10.72 -14.25 -40.68
C ALA A 123 9.97 -13.03 -40.11
N VAL A 124 10.33 -11.85 -40.61
CA VAL A 124 9.72 -10.59 -40.17
C VAL A 124 8.28 -10.49 -40.65
N VAL A 125 7.37 -10.20 -39.74
CA VAL A 125 5.96 -9.89 -40.06
C VAL A 125 5.86 -8.46 -40.56
N ASN A 126 5.61 -8.29 -41.85
CA ASN A 126 5.46 -6.97 -42.44
C ASN A 126 4.14 -6.29 -42.05
N GLY A 127 4.16 -4.97 -41.98
CA GLY A 127 2.99 -4.14 -41.66
C GLY A 127 2.86 -3.78 -40.17
N SER A 128 2.11 -2.71 -39.90
CA SER A 128 1.98 -2.11 -38.57
C SER A 128 0.82 -2.69 -37.74
N GLY A 129 -0.04 -3.50 -38.32
CA GLY A 129 -1.25 -4.02 -37.63
C GLY A 129 -0.96 -5.22 -36.74
N ASN A 130 -1.64 -5.32 -35.59
CA ASN A 130 -1.65 -6.55 -34.79
C ASN A 130 -2.71 -7.52 -35.32
N TYR A 131 -2.28 -8.41 -36.21
CA TYR A 131 -3.17 -9.44 -36.84
C TYR A 131 -3.65 -10.48 -35.81
N ALA A 132 -2.83 -10.80 -34.78
CA ALA A 132 -3.27 -11.69 -33.72
C ALA A 132 -4.47 -11.09 -32.97
N ALA A 133 -4.47 -9.77 -32.72
CA ALA A 133 -5.61 -9.09 -32.10
C ALA A 133 -6.87 -9.12 -33.01
N LYS A 134 -6.70 -9.00 -34.32
CA LYS A 134 -7.83 -9.08 -35.27
C LYS A 134 -8.48 -10.48 -35.26
N VAL A 135 -7.66 -11.53 -35.26
CA VAL A 135 -8.16 -12.93 -35.20
C VAL A 135 -8.83 -13.17 -33.84
N TRP A 136 -8.17 -12.84 -32.76
CA TRP A 136 -8.72 -12.98 -31.40
C TRP A 136 -10.09 -12.30 -31.28
N ASN A 137 -10.18 -11.04 -31.72
CA ASN A 137 -11.42 -10.27 -31.66
C ASN A 137 -12.55 -10.90 -32.48
N ALA A 138 -12.26 -11.34 -33.71
CA ALA A 138 -13.25 -11.99 -34.58
C ALA A 138 -13.81 -13.28 -33.95
N VAL A 139 -12.94 -14.13 -33.39
CA VAL A 139 -13.32 -15.38 -32.73
C VAL A 139 -14.11 -15.09 -31.48
N MET A 140 -13.56 -14.23 -30.58
CA MET A 140 -14.16 -13.98 -29.28
C MET A 140 -15.53 -13.28 -29.40
N LYS A 141 -15.69 -12.34 -30.32
CA LYS A 141 -17.02 -11.77 -30.59
C LYS A 141 -18.02 -12.85 -31.01
N LYS A 142 -17.61 -13.77 -31.87
CA LYS A 142 -18.48 -14.82 -32.35
C LYS A 142 -18.92 -15.80 -31.27
N VAL A 143 -17.99 -16.25 -30.42
CA VAL A 143 -18.31 -17.19 -29.33
C VAL A 143 -19.09 -16.54 -28.17
N HIS A 144 -19.14 -15.21 -28.13
CA HIS A 144 -19.93 -14.47 -27.13
C HIS A 144 -21.31 -14.05 -27.64
N GLU A 145 -21.66 -14.32 -28.91
CA GLU A 145 -23.01 -14.04 -29.41
C GLU A 145 -24.06 -14.77 -28.56
N GLY A 146 -25.04 -14.04 -28.08
CA GLY A 146 -26.09 -14.56 -27.19
C GLY A 146 -25.70 -14.79 -25.74
N LYS A 147 -24.47 -14.47 -25.31
CA LYS A 147 -24.10 -14.53 -23.91
C LYS A 147 -24.66 -13.31 -23.15
N ALA A 148 -25.02 -13.51 -21.90
CA ALA A 148 -25.41 -12.43 -21.02
C ALA A 148 -24.24 -11.50 -20.71
N SER A 149 -24.52 -10.26 -20.29
CA SER A 149 -23.51 -9.36 -19.76
C SER A 149 -22.84 -9.97 -18.53
N ALA A 150 -21.53 -9.86 -18.44
CA ALA A 150 -20.75 -10.42 -17.34
C ALA A 150 -19.51 -9.59 -17.03
N THR A 151 -19.23 -9.45 -15.74
CA THR A 151 -18.05 -8.77 -15.21
C THR A 151 -17.18 -9.75 -14.42
N PHE A 152 -15.91 -9.43 -14.24
CA PHE A 152 -15.07 -10.20 -13.34
C PHE A 152 -15.54 -9.99 -11.89
N THR A 153 -15.84 -11.08 -11.20
CA THR A 153 -16.29 -11.04 -9.81
C THR A 153 -15.15 -10.62 -8.89
N GLU A 154 -15.41 -9.60 -8.08
CA GLU A 154 -14.48 -9.14 -7.06
C GLU A 154 -14.52 -10.06 -5.83
N PRO A 155 -13.39 -10.66 -5.41
CA PRO A 155 -13.34 -11.50 -4.22
C PRO A 155 -13.26 -10.64 -2.94
N SER A 156 -13.52 -11.26 -1.80
CA SER A 156 -13.26 -10.64 -0.49
C SER A 156 -11.76 -10.32 -0.32
N GLY A 157 -11.45 -9.27 0.48
CA GLY A 157 -10.07 -8.83 0.70
C GLY A 157 -9.48 -7.99 -0.44
N ILE A 158 -10.32 -7.48 -1.34
CA ILE A 158 -10.01 -6.38 -2.26
C ILE A 158 -10.50 -5.08 -1.64
N VAL A 159 -9.71 -4.04 -1.78
CA VAL A 159 -10.04 -2.68 -1.38
C VAL A 159 -9.79 -1.70 -2.52
N HIS A 160 -10.66 -0.70 -2.61
CA HIS A 160 -10.52 0.41 -3.56
C HIS A 160 -9.85 1.58 -2.84
N VAL A 161 -8.68 1.98 -3.29
CA VAL A 161 -7.86 3.00 -2.63
C VAL A 161 -7.63 4.16 -3.57
N THR A 162 -7.82 5.38 -3.05
CA THR A 162 -7.43 6.58 -3.78
C THR A 162 -5.91 6.71 -3.75
N ILE A 163 -5.30 6.74 -4.93
CA ILE A 163 -3.85 6.76 -5.12
C ILE A 163 -3.43 8.12 -5.65
N CYS A 164 -2.35 8.63 -5.12
CA CYS A 164 -1.67 9.80 -5.65
C CYS A 164 -0.98 9.43 -6.96
N ARG A 165 -1.38 10.06 -8.07
CA ARG A 165 -0.83 9.76 -9.41
C ARG A 165 0.66 10.04 -9.53
N LYS A 166 1.21 10.87 -8.64
CA LYS A 166 2.62 11.28 -8.65
C LYS A 166 3.54 10.31 -7.93
N SER A 167 3.11 9.81 -6.77
CA SER A 167 3.94 8.91 -5.95
C SER A 167 3.58 7.43 -6.10
N GLY A 168 2.37 7.12 -6.59
CA GLY A 168 1.84 5.76 -6.54
C GLY A 168 1.45 5.30 -5.12
N CYS A 169 1.54 6.18 -4.13
CA CYS A 169 1.15 5.89 -2.75
C CYS A 169 -0.32 6.25 -2.50
N LYS A 170 -0.89 5.79 -1.39
CA LYS A 170 -2.25 6.16 -0.97
C LYS A 170 -2.33 7.69 -0.79
N ALA A 171 -3.33 8.30 -1.42
CA ALA A 171 -3.47 9.74 -1.42
C ALA A 171 -3.82 10.30 -0.04
N THR A 172 -3.29 11.48 0.24
CA THR A 172 -3.60 12.30 1.41
C THR A 172 -4.26 13.61 0.96
N GLU A 173 -4.71 14.44 1.89
CA GLU A 173 -5.34 15.73 1.60
C GLU A 173 -4.44 16.67 0.77
N SER A 174 -3.12 16.48 0.82
CA SER A 174 -2.14 17.25 0.05
C SER A 174 -2.03 16.81 -1.42
N CYS A 175 -2.69 15.72 -1.83
CA CYS A 175 -2.63 15.19 -3.17
C CYS A 175 -3.76 15.75 -4.04
N SER A 176 -3.42 16.59 -5.03
CA SER A 176 -4.40 17.21 -5.93
C SER A 176 -4.71 16.39 -7.20
N ASP A 177 -3.83 15.44 -7.55
CA ASP A 177 -3.97 14.58 -8.72
C ASP A 177 -4.04 13.11 -8.27
N THR A 178 -5.25 12.57 -8.29
CA THR A 178 -5.53 11.25 -7.71
C THR A 178 -6.40 10.41 -8.65
N TYR A 179 -6.41 9.10 -8.43
CA TYR A 179 -7.29 8.16 -9.10
C TYR A 179 -7.61 6.99 -8.15
N SER A 180 -8.69 6.28 -8.41
CA SER A 180 -9.01 5.07 -7.64
C SER A 180 -8.37 3.86 -8.29
N GLU A 181 -7.78 2.98 -7.47
CA GLU A 181 -7.18 1.72 -7.91
C GLU A 181 -7.53 0.60 -6.93
N VAL A 182 -7.46 -0.65 -7.39
CA VAL A 182 -7.77 -1.84 -6.59
C VAL A 182 -6.49 -2.48 -6.05
N PHE A 183 -6.55 -2.92 -4.80
CA PHE A 183 -5.46 -3.61 -4.12
C PHE A 183 -5.97 -4.80 -3.33
N ALA A 184 -5.14 -5.81 -3.17
CA ALA A 184 -5.34 -6.71 -2.04
C ALA A 184 -5.15 -5.91 -0.74
N GLU A 185 -5.99 -6.10 0.26
CA GLU A 185 -5.95 -5.37 1.53
C GLU A 185 -4.57 -5.41 2.19
N SER A 186 -3.87 -6.55 2.07
CA SER A 186 -2.50 -6.74 2.58
C SER A 186 -1.41 -6.02 1.76
N ALA A 187 -1.75 -5.47 0.60
CA ALA A 187 -0.80 -4.86 -0.34
C ALA A 187 -1.10 -3.38 -0.62
N VAL A 188 -1.92 -2.75 0.22
CA VAL A 188 -2.20 -1.31 0.11
C VAL A 188 -0.90 -0.54 0.31
N PRO A 189 -0.55 0.40 -0.59
CA PRO A 189 0.65 1.20 -0.44
C PRO A 189 0.56 2.12 0.77
N LYS A 190 1.73 2.52 1.32
CA LYS A 190 1.80 3.51 2.40
C LYS A 190 1.17 4.84 1.99
N ASP A 191 0.82 5.67 2.96
CA ASP A 191 0.33 7.02 2.70
C ASP A 191 1.39 7.86 1.95
N CYS A 192 0.91 8.73 1.07
CA CYS A 192 1.77 9.66 0.35
C CYS A 192 2.39 10.67 1.34
N GLU A 193 3.70 10.78 1.34
CA GLU A 193 4.43 11.73 2.20
C GLU A 193 4.22 13.21 1.78
N GLY A 194 3.46 13.42 0.71
CA GLY A 194 3.13 14.72 0.15
C GLY A 194 4.06 15.13 -0.98
N HIS A 195 3.55 16.00 -1.84
CA HIS A 195 4.28 16.61 -2.95
C HIS A 195 4.44 18.10 -2.77
N SER A 196 4.22 18.57 -1.55
CA SER A 196 4.34 19.98 -1.21
C SER A 196 5.36 20.14 -0.10
N LEU A 197 6.28 21.05 -0.32
CA LEU A 197 7.18 21.53 0.72
C LEU A 197 6.64 22.82 1.28
N LYS A 198 6.70 22.94 2.60
CA LYS A 198 6.42 24.19 3.27
C LYS A 198 7.61 25.11 3.10
N VAL A 199 7.43 26.21 2.41
CA VAL A 199 8.48 27.21 2.15
C VAL A 199 8.14 28.53 2.83
N CYS A 200 9.15 29.22 3.26
CA CYS A 200 9.05 30.58 3.77
C CYS A 200 8.73 31.52 2.60
N THR A 201 7.69 32.35 2.74
CA THR A 201 7.28 33.29 1.67
C THR A 201 8.31 34.37 1.38
N GLU A 202 9.16 34.71 2.37
CA GLU A 202 10.17 35.74 2.21
C GLU A 202 11.46 35.22 1.59
N SER A 203 11.95 34.03 2.05
CA SER A 203 13.21 33.49 1.56
C SER A 203 13.06 32.55 0.37
N GLY A 204 11.86 32.00 0.14
CA GLY A 204 11.64 30.94 -0.83
C GLY A 204 12.29 29.60 -0.47
N LYS A 205 12.94 29.49 0.70
CA LYS A 205 13.61 28.29 1.21
C LYS A 205 12.66 27.45 2.07
N LEU A 206 13.06 26.22 2.43
CA LEU A 206 12.30 25.38 3.35
C LEU A 206 11.97 26.15 4.64
N ALA A 207 10.70 26.16 5.01
CA ALA A 207 10.26 26.90 6.18
C ALA A 207 10.75 26.21 7.46
N THR A 208 11.16 27.04 8.42
CA THR A 208 11.38 26.65 9.81
C THR A 208 10.12 26.93 10.62
N GLU A 209 10.06 26.46 11.85
CA GLU A 209 9.02 26.81 12.82
C GLU A 209 8.97 28.32 13.13
N TYR A 210 10.06 29.04 12.87
CA TYR A 210 10.20 30.47 13.11
C TYR A 210 9.74 31.35 11.94
N CYS A 211 9.35 30.76 10.81
CA CYS A 211 8.90 31.54 9.66
C CYS A 211 7.49 32.12 9.91
N PRO A 212 7.33 33.46 9.95
CA PRO A 212 6.05 34.10 10.28
C PRO A 212 4.99 33.89 9.19
N SER A 213 5.43 33.65 7.96
CA SER A 213 4.56 33.40 6.82
C SER A 213 5.13 32.29 5.97
N THR A 214 4.27 31.30 5.66
CA THR A 214 4.66 30.12 4.92
C THR A 214 3.62 29.77 3.88
N GLN A 215 4.06 29.14 2.80
CA GLN A 215 3.19 28.58 1.77
C GLN A 215 3.64 27.18 1.40
N TYR A 216 2.70 26.35 0.88
CA TYR A 216 3.04 25.06 0.33
C TYR A 216 3.33 25.18 -1.16
N VAL A 217 4.52 24.75 -1.59
CA VAL A 217 4.92 24.69 -3.00
C VAL A 217 4.97 23.23 -3.41
N GLY A 218 4.18 22.89 -4.43
CA GLY A 218 4.18 21.55 -5.01
C GLY A 218 5.52 21.26 -5.70
N TYR A 219 6.07 20.07 -5.48
CA TYR A 219 7.23 19.58 -6.20
C TYR A 219 7.08 18.10 -6.54
N VAL A 220 7.81 17.64 -7.55
CA VAL A 220 7.93 16.21 -7.88
C VAL A 220 9.40 15.85 -7.80
N PRO A 221 9.80 14.92 -6.92
CA PRO A 221 11.18 14.43 -6.84
C PRO A 221 11.65 13.93 -8.21
N GLU A 222 12.89 14.19 -8.56
CA GLU A 222 13.44 13.84 -9.87
C GLU A 222 13.33 12.33 -10.16
N LYS A 223 13.44 11.50 -9.14
CA LYS A 223 13.30 10.03 -9.23
C LYS A 223 11.87 9.57 -9.57
N GLU A 224 10.87 10.41 -9.34
CA GLU A 224 9.45 10.10 -9.57
C GLU A 224 8.92 10.77 -10.85
N ARG A 225 9.76 11.51 -11.56
CA ARG A 225 9.37 12.17 -12.80
C ARG A 225 9.22 11.16 -13.93
N ASN A 226 7.99 10.93 -14.34
CA ASN A 226 7.76 10.29 -15.63
C ASN A 226 7.90 11.34 -16.74
N PRO A 227 8.81 11.15 -17.72
CA PRO A 227 9.02 12.11 -18.80
C PRO A 227 7.77 12.41 -19.63
N SER A 228 6.79 11.50 -19.63
CA SER A 228 5.52 11.67 -20.34
C SER A 228 4.46 12.43 -19.53
N TRP A 229 4.69 12.72 -18.25
CA TRP A 229 3.74 13.47 -17.44
C TRP A 229 3.93 14.98 -17.62
N LYS A 230 2.85 15.67 -17.94
CA LYS A 230 2.85 17.13 -17.95
C LYS A 230 2.94 17.62 -16.51
N THR A 231 4.11 18.09 -16.11
CA THR A 231 4.39 18.67 -14.79
C THR A 231 4.02 20.16 -14.71
N THR A 232 2.99 20.61 -15.41
CA THR A 232 2.51 21.98 -15.33
C THR A 232 2.03 22.30 -13.92
N GLY A 233 2.65 23.30 -13.29
CA GLY A 233 2.32 23.73 -11.92
C GLY A 233 3.24 23.23 -10.80
N TYR A 234 4.33 22.54 -11.15
CA TYR A 234 5.33 22.09 -10.17
C TYR A 234 6.68 22.73 -10.44
N SER A 235 7.33 23.19 -9.36
CA SER A 235 8.71 23.67 -9.46
C SER A 235 9.65 22.52 -9.85
N SER A 236 10.52 22.77 -10.83
CA SER A 236 11.58 21.82 -11.21
C SER A 236 12.74 21.84 -10.20
N SER A 237 12.83 22.88 -9.37
CA SER A 237 13.85 23.01 -8.32
C SER A 237 13.20 22.82 -6.96
N VAL A 238 13.61 21.77 -6.27
CA VAL A 238 13.24 21.52 -4.88
C VAL A 238 14.12 22.42 -4.02
N PRO A 239 13.58 23.32 -3.18
CA PRO A 239 14.38 24.01 -2.19
C PRO A 239 15.07 22.97 -1.30
N SER A 240 16.40 22.95 -1.31
CA SER A 240 17.21 22.06 -0.47
C SER A 240 17.73 22.76 0.78
N GLU A 241 17.69 24.11 0.78
CA GLU A 241 18.17 24.93 1.86
C GLU A 241 17.04 25.35 2.79
N THR A 242 17.28 25.25 4.08
CA THR A 242 16.37 25.76 5.11
C THR A 242 16.43 27.29 5.20
N CYS A 243 15.34 27.92 5.54
CA CYS A 243 15.27 29.37 5.77
C CYS A 243 16.29 29.80 6.81
N THR A 244 17.15 30.73 6.41
CA THR A 244 18.19 31.30 7.28
C THR A 244 17.86 32.73 7.75
N ILE A 245 16.71 33.28 7.29
CA ILE A 245 16.25 34.61 7.70
C ILE A 245 15.54 34.54 9.06
N HIS A 246 14.84 33.44 9.32
CA HIS A 246 14.06 33.22 10.53
C HIS A 246 14.66 32.04 11.31
N THR A 247 15.67 32.34 12.13
CA THR A 247 16.51 31.31 12.80
C THR A 247 16.32 31.24 14.31
N GLY A 248 15.21 31.70 14.85
CA GLY A 248 14.92 31.62 16.28
C GLY A 248 13.86 32.61 16.74
N PRO A 249 13.44 32.57 17.99
CA PRO A 249 12.52 33.56 18.53
C PRO A 249 13.12 34.93 18.36
N THR A 250 12.46 35.79 17.59
CA THR A 250 12.87 37.18 17.40
C THR A 250 12.72 37.94 18.69
N ASN A 251 13.69 37.87 19.58
CA ASN A 251 13.90 38.89 20.56
C ASN A 251 14.55 40.09 19.88
N LYS A 252 13.71 41.01 19.37
CA LYS A 252 14.17 42.37 19.10
C LYS A 252 14.39 43.06 20.45
N THR A 253 15.60 42.99 20.95
CA THR A 253 16.13 43.97 21.89
C THR A 253 17.46 44.48 21.36
N SER A 254 17.55 45.80 21.27
CA SER A 254 18.74 46.56 20.93
C SER A 254 19.97 46.15 21.76
N PRO A 255 21.17 46.42 21.23
CA PRO A 255 22.40 45.96 21.85
C PRO A 255 22.80 46.89 23.00
N THR A 256 22.62 46.43 24.23
CA THR A 256 23.45 46.81 25.38
C THR A 256 23.24 45.80 26.50
N ASP A 257 24.35 45.34 27.02
CA ASP A 257 24.57 44.62 28.27
C ASP A 257 24.62 43.10 28.18
N GLY A 258 25.85 42.62 28.35
CA GLY A 258 26.19 41.24 28.49
C GLY A 258 25.48 40.57 29.67
N VAL A 259 24.67 39.58 29.33
CA VAL A 259 24.29 38.52 30.25
C VAL A 259 24.46 37.21 29.46
N ASP A 260 25.43 36.42 29.86
CA ASP A 260 25.58 35.04 29.43
C ASP A 260 24.30 34.27 29.81
N ILE A 261 23.45 33.98 28.83
CA ILE A 261 22.32 33.06 29.03
C ILE A 261 22.86 31.64 28.80
N ASP A 262 23.04 30.90 29.87
CA ASP A 262 23.36 29.49 29.88
C ASP A 262 22.15 28.68 29.32
N ILE A 263 22.14 28.42 28.00
CA ILE A 263 21.12 27.63 27.31
C ILE A 263 21.29 26.12 27.51
N SER A 264 22.17 25.68 28.41
CA SER A 264 22.42 24.26 28.70
C SER A 264 21.28 23.54 29.42
N ASN A 265 20.23 24.28 29.83
CA ASN A 265 19.12 23.78 30.63
C ASN A 265 17.73 23.81 29.95
N ASP A 266 17.64 24.17 28.69
CA ASP A 266 16.36 24.28 28.01
C ASP A 266 15.95 22.97 27.32
N VAL A 267 14.65 22.63 27.42
CA VAL A 267 14.05 21.41 26.90
C VAL A 267 12.82 21.77 26.07
N VAL A 268 12.71 21.16 24.89
CA VAL A 268 11.50 21.28 24.04
C VAL A 268 10.44 20.32 24.54
N VAL A 269 9.23 20.82 24.79
CA VAL A 269 8.09 20.03 25.26
C VAL A 269 7.57 19.12 24.11
N PRO A 270 7.62 17.79 24.23
CA PRO A 270 7.09 16.90 23.21
C PRO A 270 5.56 16.83 23.26
N ASN A 271 4.94 16.47 22.12
CA ASN A 271 3.51 16.13 22.09
C ASN A 271 3.28 14.75 22.70
N VAL A 272 2.49 14.70 23.76
CA VAL A 272 2.11 13.44 24.43
C VAL A 272 0.60 13.16 24.40
N VAL A 273 -0.19 14.03 23.80
CA VAL A 273 -1.64 13.80 23.63
C VAL A 273 -1.86 12.57 22.73
N GLY A 274 -2.72 11.66 23.15
CA GLY A 274 -2.99 10.40 22.45
C GLY A 274 -2.01 9.25 22.77
N LYS A 275 -0.95 9.50 23.57
CA LYS A 275 -0.03 8.45 24.06
C LYS A 275 -0.56 7.83 25.36
N THR A 276 -0.09 6.64 25.69
CA THR A 276 -0.34 6.05 27.01
C THR A 276 0.35 6.85 28.11
N GLU A 277 -0.14 6.73 29.35
CA GLU A 277 0.48 7.41 30.49
C GLU A 277 1.97 7.07 30.66
N ALA A 278 2.35 5.81 30.42
CA ALA A 278 3.73 5.36 30.54
C ALA A 278 4.63 5.97 29.45
N GLU A 279 4.18 6.01 28.21
CA GLU A 279 4.90 6.62 27.09
C GLU A 279 5.03 8.14 27.29
N ALA A 280 3.96 8.79 27.78
CA ALA A 280 3.98 10.20 28.06
C ALA A 280 4.99 10.57 29.15
N LYS A 281 5.02 9.81 30.27
CA LYS A 281 6.01 10.00 31.33
C LYS A 281 7.44 9.77 30.84
N SER A 282 7.65 8.76 29.98
CA SER A 282 8.96 8.50 29.39
C SER A 282 9.42 9.64 28.47
N ALA A 283 8.52 10.17 27.64
CA ALA A 283 8.82 11.29 26.76
C ALA A 283 9.11 12.60 27.52
N LEU A 284 8.47 12.79 28.67
CA LEU A 284 8.57 14.00 29.49
C LEU A 284 9.59 13.87 30.66
N LYS A 285 10.48 12.87 30.61
CA LYS A 285 11.41 12.54 31.70
C LYS A 285 12.31 13.70 32.20
N THR A 286 12.49 14.71 31.36
CA THR A 286 13.27 15.92 31.69
C THR A 286 12.44 17.03 32.35
N LEU A 287 11.14 16.83 32.50
CA LEU A 287 10.19 17.77 33.10
C LEU A 287 9.56 17.14 34.34
N LYS A 288 9.01 17.99 35.20
CA LYS A 288 8.27 17.53 36.41
C LYS A 288 6.81 17.24 36.07
N VAL A 289 6.51 15.98 35.81
CA VAL A 289 5.18 15.55 35.36
C VAL A 289 4.21 15.42 36.52
N THR A 290 3.05 16.06 36.42
CA THR A 290 1.89 15.86 37.30
C THR A 290 0.78 15.18 36.45
N VAL A 291 0.20 14.10 36.95
CA VAL A 291 -0.90 13.40 36.27
C VAL A 291 -2.21 13.76 36.93
N LYS A 292 -3.19 14.16 36.13
CA LYS A 292 -4.60 14.29 36.52
C LYS A 292 -5.41 13.26 35.75
N TYR A 293 -6.47 12.79 36.34
CA TYR A 293 -7.38 11.83 35.69
C TYR A 293 -8.73 12.49 35.40
N LYS A 294 -9.27 12.20 34.21
CA LYS A 294 -10.61 12.62 33.80
C LYS A 294 -11.27 11.44 33.09
N SER A 295 -12.55 11.23 33.34
CA SER A 295 -13.31 10.20 32.63
C SER A 295 -13.94 10.76 31.36
N ASP A 296 -13.65 10.14 30.23
CA ASP A 296 -14.26 10.38 28.92
C ASP A 296 -14.55 9.01 28.28
N SER A 297 -15.84 8.66 28.23
CA SER A 297 -16.29 7.36 27.71
C SER A 297 -16.13 7.21 26.19
N SER A 298 -15.86 8.30 25.46
CA SER A 298 -15.63 8.30 24.01
C SER A 298 -14.17 8.04 23.64
N LYS A 299 -13.27 7.95 24.62
CA LYS A 299 -11.84 7.77 24.42
C LYS A 299 -11.33 6.52 25.14
N GLU A 300 -10.26 5.93 24.60
CA GLU A 300 -9.63 4.77 25.22
C GLU A 300 -9.13 5.07 26.64
N ASN A 301 -9.22 4.04 27.51
CA ASN A 301 -8.75 4.15 28.88
C ASN A 301 -7.22 4.17 28.95
N GLY A 302 -6.65 5.03 29.76
CA GLY A 302 -5.19 5.13 29.98
C GLY A 302 -4.44 6.03 29.01
N ILE A 303 -5.11 6.70 28.04
CA ILE A 303 -4.47 7.63 27.12
C ILE A 303 -4.49 9.07 27.65
N VAL A 304 -3.51 9.88 27.24
CA VAL A 304 -3.42 11.31 27.57
C VAL A 304 -4.42 12.09 26.72
N LEU A 305 -5.34 12.79 27.39
CA LEU A 305 -6.35 13.65 26.77
C LEU A 305 -5.83 15.05 26.49
N SER A 306 -4.96 15.58 27.35
CA SER A 306 -4.39 16.92 27.20
C SER A 306 -3.10 17.09 28.01
N GLN A 307 -2.28 18.08 27.62
CA GLN A 307 -1.10 18.54 28.32
C GLN A 307 -1.17 20.05 28.55
N SER A 308 -0.57 20.55 29.65
CA SER A 308 -0.66 21.96 30.07
C SER A 308 0.34 22.89 29.39
N LEU A 309 1.42 22.37 28.84
CA LEU A 309 2.39 23.10 28.02
C LEU A 309 2.20 22.72 26.58
N SER A 310 2.39 23.67 25.66
CA SER A 310 2.22 23.41 24.23
C SER A 310 3.34 22.53 23.69
N SER A 311 3.02 21.62 22.75
CA SER A 311 4.06 20.90 22.02
C SER A 311 4.94 21.87 21.25
N GLY A 312 6.27 21.70 21.36
CA GLY A 312 7.26 22.62 20.75
C GLY A 312 7.63 23.81 21.64
N GLU A 313 6.97 24.02 22.79
CA GLU A 313 7.32 25.05 23.74
C GLU A 313 8.71 24.76 24.36
N VAL A 314 9.57 25.76 24.42
CA VAL A 314 10.90 25.67 25.06
C VAL A 314 10.79 26.12 26.52
N VAL A 315 11.12 25.22 27.40
CA VAL A 315 11.03 25.46 28.86
C VAL A 315 12.29 24.95 29.54
N SER A 316 12.60 25.52 30.70
CA SER A 316 13.73 25.04 31.49
C SER A 316 13.49 23.64 32.01
N LYS A 317 14.56 22.85 32.09
CA LYS A 317 14.60 21.53 32.70
C LYS A 317 13.91 21.57 34.08
N ASP A 318 13.18 20.53 34.43
CA ASP A 318 12.38 20.50 35.66
C ASP A 318 11.13 21.40 35.71
N THR A 319 10.77 22.08 34.63
CA THR A 319 9.48 22.78 34.52
C THR A 319 8.32 21.84 34.78
N LYS A 320 7.32 22.29 35.51
CA LYS A 320 6.14 21.48 35.83
C LYS A 320 5.21 21.41 34.63
N ILE A 321 4.88 20.19 34.21
CA ILE A 321 3.85 19.93 33.20
C ILE A 321 2.75 19.02 33.79
N THR A 322 1.51 19.36 33.51
CA THR A 322 0.36 18.55 33.91
C THR A 322 -0.19 17.83 32.68
N ILE A 323 -0.31 16.51 32.74
CA ILE A 323 -1.02 15.73 31.76
C ILE A 323 -2.33 15.23 32.34
N THR A 324 -3.40 15.22 31.50
CA THR A 324 -4.69 14.66 31.89
C THR A 324 -4.87 13.32 31.17
N VAL A 325 -5.02 12.25 31.94
CA VAL A 325 -5.16 10.88 31.43
C VAL A 325 -6.59 10.42 31.56
N ASN A 326 -7.10 9.74 30.56
CA ASN A 326 -8.44 9.14 30.59
C ASN A 326 -8.49 7.98 31.59
N LYS A 327 -9.39 8.02 32.54
CA LYS A 327 -9.65 6.94 33.49
C LYS A 327 -11.15 6.68 33.60
N VAL A 328 -11.63 5.72 32.81
CA VAL A 328 -13.02 5.30 32.82
C VAL A 328 -13.21 4.30 33.94
N ALA A 329 -14.13 4.59 34.88
CA ALA A 329 -14.47 3.65 35.93
C ALA A 329 -15.14 2.40 35.36
N ASN A 330 -14.60 1.25 35.71
CA ASN A 330 -15.17 -0.06 35.30
C ASN A 330 -16.50 -0.27 36.06
N LYS A 331 -17.63 -0.27 35.38
CA LYS A 331 -18.97 -0.47 35.97
C LYS A 331 -19.30 -1.94 36.31
N ASN A 332 -18.33 -2.81 36.40
CA ASN A 332 -18.55 -4.22 36.76
C ASN A 332 -17.64 -4.61 37.95
N ASN A 333 -18.02 -4.19 39.12
CA ASN A 333 -17.81 -4.95 40.36
C ASN A 333 -18.73 -4.42 41.47
N PRO A 334 -19.76 -5.17 41.92
CA PRO A 334 -20.57 -4.81 43.08
C PRO A 334 -20.00 -5.52 44.30
N ASP A 335 -18.93 -5.01 44.89
CA ASP A 335 -18.62 -5.28 46.31
C ASP A 335 -17.63 -4.20 46.79
N GLY A 336 -18.12 -3.39 47.69
CA GLY A 336 -17.35 -2.41 48.39
C GLY A 336 -16.42 -3.04 49.41
N ASP A 337 -15.23 -2.51 49.52
CA ASP A 337 -14.58 -2.44 50.83
C ASP A 337 -13.70 -1.18 50.93
N ASN A 338 -14.03 -0.44 51.96
CA ASN A 338 -13.32 0.73 52.49
C ASN A 338 -12.15 0.22 53.29
N ASN A 339 -10.93 0.44 52.89
CA ASN A 339 -9.87 0.50 53.92
C ASN A 339 -8.74 1.46 53.49
N THR A 340 -8.67 2.53 54.21
CA THR A 340 -7.54 3.46 54.32
C THR A 340 -6.45 2.84 55.20
N THR A 341 -5.27 2.58 54.68
CA THR A 341 -4.04 2.55 55.51
C THR A 341 -2.83 3.05 54.72
N LYS A 342 -2.05 3.90 55.40
CA LYS A 342 -0.80 4.50 55.01
C LYS A 342 0.32 3.48 54.80
N PRO A 343 1.40 3.86 54.08
CA PRO A 343 2.51 2.96 53.77
C PRO A 343 3.44 2.78 55.00
N ASP A 344 3.87 1.54 55.21
CA ASP A 344 5.00 1.19 56.06
C ASP A 344 6.22 0.82 55.22
N ASP A 345 7.33 1.43 55.55
CA ASP A 345 8.67 1.14 55.08
C ASP A 345 9.20 -0.19 55.63
N ASN A 346 10.06 -0.84 54.88
CA ASN A 346 10.92 -1.99 55.22
C ASN A 346 10.42 -3.37 54.84
N VAL A 347 10.92 -3.88 53.71
CA VAL A 347 11.43 -5.25 53.62
C VAL A 347 12.56 -5.32 52.57
N LYS A 348 13.72 -5.83 52.98
CA LYS A 348 14.92 -6.13 52.22
C LYS A 348 14.67 -7.27 51.23
N PRO A 349 15.44 -7.38 50.13
CA PRO A 349 15.34 -8.48 49.20
C PRO A 349 16.11 -9.73 49.70
N ASP A 350 15.52 -10.88 49.50
CA ASP A 350 16.12 -12.18 49.70
C ASP A 350 16.55 -12.80 48.35
N PRO A 351 17.66 -13.54 48.26
CA PRO A 351 18.28 -13.95 47.00
C PRO A 351 17.85 -15.34 46.56
N ASN A 352 17.63 -15.49 45.25
CA ASN A 352 17.79 -16.70 44.43
C ASN A 352 16.94 -17.95 44.73
N PRO A 353 16.29 -18.52 43.75
CA PRO A 353 16.32 -19.99 43.62
C PRO A 353 16.88 -20.46 42.26
N GLU A 354 17.64 -21.54 42.39
CA GLU A 354 18.26 -22.35 41.35
C GLU A 354 17.27 -22.98 40.37
N PRO A 355 17.76 -23.49 39.19
CA PRO A 355 16.93 -24.06 38.16
C PRO A 355 16.56 -25.53 38.45
N ASP A 356 15.30 -25.88 38.23
CA ASP A 356 14.81 -27.24 38.26
C ASP A 356 14.99 -27.90 36.88
N ASN A 357 15.75 -29.01 36.89
CA ASN A 357 15.89 -29.96 35.80
C ASN A 357 14.74 -30.97 35.87
N GLY A 358 14.00 -31.15 34.81
CA GLY A 358 13.00 -32.22 34.68
C GLY A 358 13.03 -32.82 33.28
N ASP A 359 13.58 -34.02 33.25
CA ASP A 359 13.71 -34.96 32.13
C ASP A 359 12.40 -35.37 31.45
N GLY A 360 12.53 -35.68 30.15
CA GLY A 360 11.97 -36.92 29.56
C GLY A 360 10.58 -36.81 28.94
N ASP A 361 10.41 -36.96 27.67
CA ASP A 361 10.10 -38.21 26.98
C ASP A 361 9.85 -37.96 25.48
N GLU A 362 10.59 -38.69 24.68
CA GLU A 362 10.39 -38.93 23.26
C GLU A 362 9.13 -39.82 23.07
N GLU A 363 8.27 -39.48 22.13
CA GLU A 363 7.42 -40.45 21.46
C GLU A 363 7.42 -40.19 19.94
N GLU A 364 8.13 -41.08 19.24
CA GLU A 364 8.01 -41.43 17.83
C GLU A 364 6.64 -42.02 17.56
N ILE A 365 5.92 -41.51 16.53
CA ILE A 365 4.92 -42.33 15.83
C ILE A 365 5.02 -42.11 14.32
N GLN A 366 5.13 -43.22 13.63
CA GLN A 366 5.23 -43.57 12.22
C GLN A 366 4.46 -42.69 11.20
#